data_017d084efc233b3c15f15ccc7b580b59
#
_entry.id   017d084efc233b3c15f15ccc7b580b59
#
_cell.length_a   1.000
_cell.length_b   1.000
_cell.length_c   1.000
_cell.angle_alpha   90.00
_cell.angle_beta   90.00
_cell.angle_gamma   90.00
#
_symmetry.space_group_name_H-M   'P 1'
#
loop_
_entity.id
_entity.type
_entity.pdbx_description
1 polymer ?
#
loop_
_entity_poly.entity_id
_entity_poly.type
_entity_poly.pdbx_seq_one_letter_code
_entity_poly.pdbx_strand_id
1 'polypeptide(L)'
;NMPGHYTYASDKINEYYDKALKIITSDMSIDEQIDTLSQIKQNDIGTLKKTFDTKKITADYLIYSIDKAFAQWKNREWAQHLTFEEFCEWLLPYKVEECQEFDCWRDTLPKMFADTLQKVSETEESVMYNTIYRVEDLVRNEMLKEVTRNGLYRDGGYPLLSVSTMSRMTFGHCSDYINLIVATYRSVGIPTVVDYTPYYGRFRAGHTWHTVLTDRGWQLPSAWDLSTVPGHKFFPYERFPKVYRKTFAINPKRLEYRGDAKYPYPFPLCETDVTEKYTRTSDITIKLKPECALKDKYCYIAVFNGRNEIWSVVDYGTTDGATANF
;
A
#
# COMPACT_ATOMS: atom_id res chain seq x y z
N ASN A 1 -17.64 -1.50 8.77
CA ASN A 1 -17.25 -2.89 9.05
C ASN A 1 -15.74 -3.06 8.92
N MET A 2 -15.08 -3.37 10.04
CA MET A 2 -13.63 -3.63 10.11
C MET A 2 -13.25 -5.14 10.17
N PRO A 3 -14.11 -6.12 9.84
CA PRO A 3 -13.82 -7.52 10.12
C PRO A 3 -12.63 -8.10 9.34
N GLY A 4 -12.12 -7.40 8.33
CA GLY A 4 -10.93 -7.80 7.57
C GLY A 4 -9.62 -7.24 8.10
N HIS A 5 -9.65 -6.10 8.79
CA HIS A 5 -8.45 -5.38 9.21
C HIS A 5 -7.78 -6.00 10.43
N TYR A 6 -6.46 -6.10 10.37
CA TYR A 6 -5.64 -6.72 11.41
C TYR A 6 -4.24 -6.10 11.46
N THR A 7 -3.48 -6.47 12.46
CA THR A 7 -2.09 -6.08 12.63
C THR A 7 -1.25 -7.34 12.91
N TYR A 8 -0.06 -7.41 12.33
CA TYR A 8 0.98 -8.31 12.80
C TYR A 8 1.93 -7.52 13.69
N ALA A 9 2.00 -7.87 14.96
CA ALA A 9 2.88 -7.19 15.93
C ALA A 9 3.45 -8.17 16.94
N SER A 10 4.54 -7.78 17.59
CA SER A 10 5.09 -8.41 18.77
C SER A 10 5.33 -7.37 19.85
N ASP A 11 5.41 -7.81 21.11
CA ASP A 11 5.68 -6.92 22.24
C ASP A 11 7.08 -6.24 22.15
N LYS A 12 7.98 -6.82 21.33
CA LYS A 12 9.36 -6.35 21.16
C LYS A 12 9.62 -5.56 19.87
N ILE A 13 8.64 -5.47 18.98
CA ILE A 13 8.86 -4.89 17.65
C ILE A 13 9.22 -3.40 17.72
N ASN A 14 8.59 -2.66 18.62
CA ASN A 14 8.88 -1.23 18.80
C ASN A 14 10.26 -1.01 19.41
N GLU A 15 10.67 -1.83 20.38
CA GLU A 15 12.03 -1.81 20.93
C GLU A 15 13.08 -2.08 19.86
N TYR A 16 12.79 -3.04 18.97
CA TYR A 16 13.66 -3.31 17.84
C TYR A 16 13.79 -2.08 16.93
N TYR A 17 12.70 -1.40 16.59
CA TYR A 17 12.76 -0.21 15.75
C TYR A 17 13.49 0.96 16.42
N ASP A 18 13.34 1.16 17.72
CA ASP A 18 14.08 2.17 18.46
C ASP A 18 15.61 1.89 18.49
N LYS A 19 16.01 0.62 18.62
CA LYS A 19 17.40 0.20 18.47
C LYS A 19 17.91 0.40 17.06
N ALA A 20 17.13 -0.02 16.06
CA ALA A 20 17.45 0.11 14.65
C ALA A 20 17.66 1.57 14.26
N LEU A 21 16.81 2.47 14.72
CA LEU A 21 16.95 3.91 14.47
C LEU A 21 18.28 4.45 15.02
N LYS A 22 18.69 4.05 16.23
CA LYS A 22 19.96 4.46 16.82
C LYS A 22 21.17 3.97 16.00
N ILE A 23 21.10 2.77 15.43
CA ILE A 23 22.16 2.21 14.59
C ILE A 23 22.27 3.00 13.29
N ILE A 24 21.16 3.25 12.62
CA ILE A 24 21.13 3.95 11.33
C ILE A 24 21.62 5.39 11.43
N THR A 25 21.38 6.02 12.57
CA THR A 25 21.83 7.40 12.84
C THR A 25 23.21 7.47 13.49
N SER A 26 23.91 6.34 13.65
CA SER A 26 25.27 6.29 14.19
C SER A 26 26.32 6.58 13.11
N ASP A 27 27.57 6.80 13.55
CA ASP A 27 28.74 7.00 12.68
C ASP A 27 29.31 5.70 12.10
N MET A 28 28.61 4.56 12.27
CA MET A 28 29.01 3.26 11.73
C MET A 28 28.94 3.27 10.20
N SER A 29 29.82 2.51 9.55
CA SER A 29 29.71 2.26 8.11
C SER A 29 28.41 1.53 7.76
N ILE A 30 27.96 1.64 6.50
CA ILE A 30 26.72 0.98 6.03
C ILE A 30 26.79 -0.53 6.25
N ASP A 31 27.93 -1.16 5.96
CA ASP A 31 28.10 -2.60 6.14
C ASP A 31 27.98 -3.02 7.60
N GLU A 32 28.61 -2.27 8.51
CA GLU A 32 28.49 -2.49 9.96
C GLU A 32 27.06 -2.28 10.45
N GLN A 33 26.34 -1.26 9.93
CA GLN A 33 24.93 -1.04 10.24
C GLN A 33 24.06 -2.24 9.82
N ILE A 34 24.25 -2.74 8.58
CA ILE A 34 23.52 -3.91 8.04
C ILE A 34 23.78 -5.15 8.90
N ASP A 35 25.03 -5.44 9.21
CA ASP A 35 25.42 -6.61 10.02
C ASP A 35 24.83 -6.52 11.42
N THR A 36 24.92 -5.35 12.05
CA THR A 36 24.35 -5.13 13.40
C THR A 36 22.84 -5.26 13.42
N LEU A 37 22.14 -4.68 12.44
CA LEU A 37 20.70 -4.80 12.29
C LEU A 37 20.26 -6.26 12.08
N SER A 38 20.99 -7.00 11.27
CA SER A 38 20.72 -8.43 11.02
C SER A 38 20.86 -9.28 12.28
N GLN A 39 21.88 -9.01 13.10
CA GLN A 39 22.09 -9.70 14.37
C GLN A 39 20.98 -9.39 15.38
N ILE A 40 20.59 -8.12 15.51
CA ILE A 40 19.52 -7.70 16.43
C ILE A 40 18.18 -8.33 15.99
N LYS A 41 17.91 -8.37 14.68
CA LYS A 41 16.69 -8.96 14.12
C LYS A 41 16.43 -10.38 14.62
N GLN A 42 17.44 -11.22 14.56
CA GLN A 42 17.31 -12.65 14.91
C GLN A 42 16.89 -12.85 16.38
N ASN A 43 17.26 -11.93 17.25
CA ASN A 43 17.12 -12.08 18.70
C ASN A 43 15.96 -11.27 19.30
N ASP A 44 15.57 -10.14 18.68
CA ASP A 44 14.83 -9.10 19.38
C ASP A 44 13.41 -8.81 18.87
N ILE A 45 12.99 -9.30 17.70
CA ILE A 45 11.64 -8.96 17.18
C ILE A 45 10.49 -9.73 17.84
N GLY A 46 10.81 -10.78 18.59
CA GLY A 46 9.79 -11.63 19.23
C GLY A 46 8.89 -12.39 18.23
N THR A 47 7.89 -13.07 18.74
CA THR A 47 6.92 -13.80 17.91
C THR A 47 5.82 -12.87 17.42
N LEU A 48 5.70 -12.71 16.11
CA LEU A 48 4.65 -11.93 15.50
C LEU A 48 3.28 -12.60 15.66
N LYS A 49 2.31 -11.87 16.21
CA LYS A 49 0.93 -12.33 16.39
C LYS A 49 -0.02 -11.51 15.52
N LYS A 50 -0.92 -12.20 14.83
CA LYS A 50 -2.04 -11.58 14.14
C LYS A 50 -3.11 -11.18 15.14
N THR A 51 -3.47 -9.90 15.18
CA THR A 51 -4.54 -9.38 16.02
C THR A 51 -5.50 -8.55 15.18
N PHE A 52 -6.79 -8.88 15.22
CA PHE A 52 -7.79 -8.09 14.51
C PHE A 52 -8.01 -6.74 15.19
N ASP A 53 -8.18 -5.69 14.39
CA ASP A 53 -8.36 -4.32 14.87
C ASP A 53 -9.60 -4.17 15.78
N THR A 54 -10.65 -4.95 15.53
CA THR A 54 -11.83 -5.02 16.38
C THR A 54 -11.55 -5.39 17.84
N LYS A 55 -10.37 -5.93 18.14
CA LYS A 55 -9.93 -6.26 19.51
C LYS A 55 -9.02 -5.19 20.13
N LYS A 56 -8.46 -4.28 19.31
CA LYS A 56 -7.47 -3.27 19.75
C LYS A 56 -8.02 -1.85 19.71
N ILE A 57 -8.88 -1.55 18.73
CA ILE A 57 -9.36 -0.21 18.47
C ILE A 57 -10.38 0.23 19.52
N THR A 58 -10.23 1.45 20.03
CA THR A 58 -11.15 2.05 20.96
C THR A 58 -12.11 3.02 20.27
N ALA A 59 -13.25 3.30 20.89
CA ALA A 59 -14.19 4.30 20.40
C ALA A 59 -13.53 5.69 20.32
N ASP A 60 -12.76 6.06 21.34
CA ASP A 60 -12.06 7.35 21.38
C ASP A 60 -11.08 7.51 20.22
N TYR A 61 -10.33 6.46 19.87
CA TYR A 61 -9.46 6.48 18.71
C TYR A 61 -10.23 6.65 17.40
N LEU A 62 -11.36 5.96 17.24
CA LEU A 62 -12.20 6.10 16.05
C LEU A 62 -12.78 7.50 15.93
N ILE A 63 -13.32 8.06 17.01
CA ILE A 63 -13.84 9.42 17.05
C ILE A 63 -12.73 10.41 16.68
N TYR A 64 -11.58 10.30 17.31
CA TYR A 64 -10.39 11.10 16.97
C TYR A 64 -10.06 11.03 15.47
N SER A 65 -9.93 9.83 14.90
CA SER A 65 -9.55 9.65 13.50
C SER A 65 -10.61 10.20 12.54
N ILE A 66 -11.90 10.02 12.86
CA ILE A 66 -13.03 10.52 12.10
C ILE A 66 -13.03 12.06 12.11
N ASP A 67 -12.94 12.68 13.27
CA ASP A 67 -12.97 14.14 13.41
C ASP A 67 -11.83 14.81 12.62
N LYS A 68 -10.62 14.23 12.66
CA LYS A 68 -9.46 14.71 11.90
C LYS A 68 -9.69 14.59 10.39
N ALA A 69 -10.24 13.46 9.92
CA ALA A 69 -10.52 13.26 8.51
C ALA A 69 -11.63 14.22 8.00
N PHE A 70 -12.71 14.39 8.77
CA PHE A 70 -13.78 15.32 8.44
C PHE A 70 -13.29 16.77 8.40
N ALA A 71 -12.40 17.17 9.32
CA ALA A 71 -11.81 18.50 9.32
C ALA A 71 -11.04 18.78 8.02
N GLN A 72 -10.30 17.81 7.51
CA GLN A 72 -9.62 17.95 6.22
C GLN A 72 -10.63 18.03 5.06
N TRP A 73 -11.60 17.15 5.01
CA TRP A 73 -12.61 17.13 3.95
C TRP A 73 -13.39 18.44 3.85
N LYS A 74 -13.79 19.01 4.99
CA LYS A 74 -14.58 20.25 5.05
C LYS A 74 -13.77 21.52 4.79
N ASN A 75 -12.51 21.55 5.20
CA ASN A 75 -11.72 22.78 5.25
C ASN A 75 -10.69 22.90 4.13
N ARG A 76 -10.47 21.84 3.33
CA ARG A 76 -9.51 21.86 2.22
C ARG A 76 -10.24 21.93 0.88
N GLU A 77 -9.98 22.95 0.10
CA GLU A 77 -10.58 23.16 -1.24
C GLU A 77 -10.36 21.94 -2.15
N TRP A 78 -9.17 21.36 -2.11
CA TRP A 78 -8.83 20.18 -2.89
C TRP A 78 -9.50 18.88 -2.45
N ALA A 79 -10.21 18.86 -1.32
CA ALA A 79 -10.99 17.71 -0.84
C ALA A 79 -12.49 17.84 -1.12
N GLN A 80 -12.98 19.04 -1.48
CA GLN A 80 -14.42 19.32 -1.60
C GLN A 80 -15.08 18.66 -2.80
N HIS A 81 -14.30 18.20 -3.79
CA HIS A 81 -14.83 17.48 -4.95
C HIS A 81 -15.26 16.04 -4.65
N LEU A 82 -14.86 15.50 -3.47
CA LEU A 82 -15.18 14.13 -3.09
C LEU A 82 -16.66 13.97 -2.74
N THR A 83 -17.28 12.92 -3.28
CA THR A 83 -18.54 12.40 -2.74
C THR A 83 -18.33 11.83 -1.33
N PHE A 84 -19.42 11.60 -0.60
CA PHE A 84 -19.32 10.99 0.73
C PHE A 84 -18.75 9.57 0.69
N GLU A 85 -19.11 8.79 -0.32
CA GLU A 85 -18.60 7.44 -0.55
C GLU A 85 -17.09 7.45 -0.83
N GLU A 86 -16.63 8.38 -1.67
CA GLU A 86 -15.20 8.56 -1.95
C GLU A 86 -14.43 9.03 -0.72
N PHE A 87 -14.99 9.96 0.04
CA PHE A 87 -14.44 10.34 1.34
C PHE A 87 -14.29 9.15 2.27
N CYS A 88 -15.35 8.34 2.42
CA CYS A 88 -15.34 7.17 3.29
C CYS A 88 -14.29 6.12 2.89
N GLU A 89 -14.03 5.98 1.61
CA GLU A 89 -13.10 4.96 1.09
C GLU A 89 -11.66 5.47 1.00
N TRP A 90 -11.46 6.74 0.61
CA TRP A 90 -10.13 7.21 0.19
C TRP A 90 -9.47 8.22 1.14
N LEU A 91 -10.25 8.88 2.02
CA LEU A 91 -9.72 9.88 2.94
C LEU A 91 -9.96 9.54 4.42
N LEU A 92 -11.12 8.98 4.76
CA LEU A 92 -11.52 8.64 6.11
C LEU A 92 -10.70 7.50 6.76
N PRO A 93 -10.21 6.47 6.03
CA PRO A 93 -9.58 5.30 6.65
C PRO A 93 -8.49 5.65 7.66
N TYR A 94 -8.51 5.01 8.83
CA TYR A 94 -7.57 5.27 9.93
C TYR A 94 -6.20 4.62 9.71
N LYS A 95 -6.05 3.75 8.73
CA LYS A 95 -4.81 3.15 8.25
C LYS A 95 -4.82 3.02 6.73
N VAL A 96 -3.67 2.73 6.14
CA VAL A 96 -3.52 2.67 4.68
C VAL A 96 -3.78 1.28 4.13
N GLU A 97 -3.24 0.25 4.79
CA GLU A 97 -3.40 -1.14 4.38
C GLU A 97 -4.01 -2.04 5.48
N GLU A 98 -4.63 -3.14 5.06
CA GLU A 98 -5.33 -4.11 5.88
C GLU A 98 -4.51 -4.62 7.07
N CYS A 99 -3.21 -4.90 6.84
CA CYS A 99 -2.33 -5.51 7.84
C CYS A 99 -1.38 -4.52 8.56
N GLN A 100 -1.52 -3.22 8.31
CA GLN A 100 -0.69 -2.19 8.93
C GLN A 100 -1.09 -1.94 10.38
N GLU A 101 -0.14 -1.63 11.24
CA GLU A 101 -0.44 -1.12 12.58
C GLU A 101 -0.96 0.31 12.51
N PHE A 102 -2.04 0.61 13.25
CA PHE A 102 -2.64 1.93 13.31
C PHE A 102 -2.03 2.78 14.43
N ASP A 103 -1.97 4.09 14.20
CA ASP A 103 -1.46 5.07 15.14
C ASP A 103 -2.07 6.47 14.92
N CYS A 104 -1.62 7.48 15.66
CA CYS A 104 -2.16 8.85 15.61
C CYS A 104 -1.46 9.73 14.54
N TRP A 105 -1.13 9.20 13.38
CA TRP A 105 -0.42 9.91 12.31
C TRP A 105 -1.14 11.20 11.83
N ARG A 106 -2.45 11.28 11.98
CA ARG A 106 -3.24 12.48 11.61
C ARG A 106 -2.94 13.70 12.47
N ASP A 107 -2.27 13.54 13.61
CA ASP A 107 -1.80 14.67 14.44
C ASP A 107 -0.35 15.04 14.14
N THR A 108 0.49 14.07 13.81
CA THR A 108 1.93 14.28 13.66
C THR A 108 2.29 14.79 12.27
N LEU A 109 1.77 14.14 11.23
CA LEU A 109 2.12 14.47 9.85
C LEU A 109 1.73 15.90 9.44
N PRO A 110 0.51 16.43 9.70
CA PRO A 110 0.17 17.79 9.29
C PRO A 110 1.06 18.87 9.90
N LYS A 111 1.58 18.62 11.12
CA LYS A 111 2.51 19.57 11.78
C LYS A 111 3.85 19.65 11.07
N MET A 112 4.33 18.54 10.52
CA MET A 112 5.57 18.50 9.74
C MET A 112 5.46 19.30 8.44
N PHE A 113 4.23 19.51 7.92
CA PHE A 113 3.96 20.14 6.64
C PHE A 113 3.29 21.52 6.74
N ALA A 114 3.12 22.05 7.95
CA ALA A 114 2.35 23.27 8.18
C ALA A 114 2.82 24.46 7.32
N ASP A 115 4.14 24.72 7.29
CA ASP A 115 4.72 25.83 6.52
C ASP A 115 4.56 25.64 5.01
N THR A 116 4.65 24.39 4.53
CA THR A 116 4.47 24.06 3.12
C THR A 116 3.02 24.25 2.69
N LEU A 117 2.06 23.80 3.51
CA LEU A 117 0.63 23.98 3.24
C LEU A 117 0.21 25.44 3.26
N GLN A 118 0.79 26.25 4.15
CA GLN A 118 0.54 27.69 4.17
C GLN A 118 0.99 28.36 2.86
N LYS A 119 2.20 28.06 2.40
CA LYS A 119 2.74 28.61 1.14
C LYS A 119 1.93 28.18 -0.09
N VAL A 120 1.34 27.01 -0.09
CA VAL A 120 0.48 26.52 -1.19
C VAL A 120 -0.85 27.27 -1.22
N SER A 121 -1.45 27.57 -0.08
CA SER A 121 -2.73 28.30 -0.01
C SER A 121 -2.62 29.77 -0.46
N GLU A 122 -1.41 30.30 -0.56
CA GLU A 122 -1.15 31.69 -1.00
C GLU A 122 -0.94 31.81 -2.52
N THR A 123 -0.95 30.69 -3.28
CA THR A 123 -0.75 30.71 -4.74
C THR A 123 -2.07 30.55 -5.50
N GLU A 124 -2.33 31.44 -6.46
CA GLU A 124 -3.58 31.49 -7.26
C GLU A 124 -3.73 30.36 -8.29
N GLU A 125 -2.68 29.57 -8.58
CA GLU A 125 -2.73 28.49 -9.58
C GLU A 125 -3.09 27.13 -8.94
N SER A 126 -4.04 26.43 -9.55
CA SER A 126 -4.47 25.05 -9.30
C SER A 126 -3.98 24.43 -7.99
N VAL A 127 -4.59 24.87 -6.90
CA VAL A 127 -4.17 24.58 -5.50
C VAL A 127 -3.91 23.09 -5.26
N MET A 128 -4.76 22.22 -5.83
CA MET A 128 -4.62 20.77 -5.64
C MET A 128 -3.34 20.21 -6.26
N TYR A 129 -3.02 20.54 -7.51
CA TYR A 129 -1.83 20.04 -8.19
C TYR A 129 -0.55 20.55 -7.54
N ASN A 130 -0.50 21.82 -7.20
CA ASN A 130 0.64 22.41 -6.50
C ASN A 130 0.84 21.77 -5.12
N THR A 131 -0.24 21.47 -4.40
CA THR A 131 -0.18 20.78 -3.11
C THR A 131 0.36 19.37 -3.28
N ILE A 132 -0.12 18.60 -4.27
CA ILE A 132 0.35 17.24 -4.56
C ILE A 132 1.86 17.26 -4.81
N TYR A 133 2.35 18.09 -5.73
CA TYR A 133 3.78 18.16 -6.07
C TYR A 133 4.63 18.59 -4.88
N ARG A 134 4.17 19.55 -4.08
CA ARG A 134 4.93 20.02 -2.91
C ARG A 134 4.96 19.01 -1.78
N VAL A 135 3.85 18.32 -1.51
CA VAL A 135 3.83 17.22 -0.53
C VAL A 135 4.76 16.09 -0.98
N GLU A 136 4.77 15.78 -2.27
CA GLU A 136 5.66 14.78 -2.84
C GLU A 136 7.13 15.18 -2.74
N ASP A 137 7.48 16.40 -3.12
CA ASP A 137 8.84 16.92 -2.99
C ASP A 137 9.32 16.87 -1.53
N LEU A 138 8.45 17.21 -0.60
CA LEU A 138 8.77 17.22 0.81
C LEU A 138 8.97 15.78 1.34
N VAL A 139 8.05 14.86 1.01
CA VAL A 139 8.20 13.44 1.39
C VAL A 139 9.51 12.89 0.81
N ARG A 140 9.78 13.14 -0.46
CA ARG A 140 10.98 12.65 -1.14
C ARG A 140 12.27 13.29 -0.59
N ASN A 141 12.29 14.59 -0.44
CA ASN A 141 13.52 15.33 -0.13
C ASN A 141 13.84 15.39 1.36
N GLU A 142 12.84 15.38 2.23
CA GLU A 142 13.02 15.49 3.68
C GLU A 142 12.86 14.17 4.41
N MET A 143 11.85 13.37 4.04
CA MET A 143 11.54 12.13 4.76
C MET A 143 12.21 10.90 4.15
N LEU A 144 12.38 10.84 2.81
CA LEU A 144 13.00 9.70 2.13
C LEU A 144 14.46 9.94 1.71
N LYS A 145 15.00 11.12 2.00
CA LYS A 145 16.32 11.55 1.59
C LYS A 145 17.46 10.61 2.04
N GLU A 146 17.38 10.13 3.24
CA GLU A 146 18.37 9.21 3.81
C GLU A 146 18.19 7.77 3.28
N VAL A 147 16.96 7.38 3.03
CA VAL A 147 16.60 6.04 2.58
C VAL A 147 17.17 5.70 1.21
N THR A 148 17.04 6.63 0.26
CA THR A 148 17.58 6.46 -1.09
C THR A 148 19.10 6.47 -1.13
N ARG A 149 19.75 7.05 -0.13
CA ARG A 149 21.21 7.10 -0.03
C ARG A 149 21.83 5.82 0.49
N ASN A 150 21.19 5.18 1.45
CA ASN A 150 21.84 4.11 2.21
C ASN A 150 21.52 2.70 1.69
N GLY A 151 20.53 2.54 0.80
CA GLY A 151 20.18 1.22 0.24
C GLY A 151 19.85 0.15 1.29
N LEU A 152 19.58 0.55 2.53
CA LEU A 152 19.26 -0.34 3.62
C LEU A 152 17.83 -0.84 3.43
N TYR A 153 17.71 -1.98 2.80
CA TYR A 153 16.43 -2.66 2.64
C TYR A 153 16.15 -3.52 3.87
N ARG A 154 14.93 -3.39 4.36
CA ARG A 154 14.43 -4.32 5.35
C ARG A 154 14.24 -5.70 4.70
N ASP A 155 14.90 -6.72 5.21
CA ASP A 155 14.66 -8.11 4.76
C ASP A 155 13.21 -8.52 4.97
N GLY A 156 12.69 -9.39 4.10
CA GLY A 156 11.33 -9.93 4.25
C GLY A 156 11.07 -10.53 5.64
N GLY A 157 9.81 -10.52 6.06
CA GLY A 157 9.36 -11.10 7.34
C GLY A 157 9.08 -10.11 8.47
N TYR A 158 9.20 -8.80 8.22
CA TYR A 158 8.67 -7.78 9.13
C TYR A 158 7.22 -7.45 8.79
N PRO A 159 6.42 -7.05 9.81
CA PRO A 159 5.11 -6.47 9.56
C PRO A 159 5.27 -5.10 8.87
N LEU A 160 4.20 -4.62 8.24
CA LEU A 160 4.14 -3.25 7.76
C LEU A 160 4.32 -2.28 8.95
N LEU A 161 5.19 -1.30 8.76
CA LEU A 161 5.46 -0.29 9.78
C LEU A 161 4.24 0.61 9.99
N SER A 162 3.99 0.99 11.24
CA SER A 162 3.07 2.09 11.51
C SER A 162 3.61 3.38 10.87
N VAL A 163 2.72 4.30 10.56
CA VAL A 163 3.11 5.56 9.90
C VAL A 163 4.08 6.36 10.77
N SER A 164 3.81 6.44 12.08
CA SER A 164 4.70 7.16 13.02
C SER A 164 6.07 6.50 13.17
N THR A 165 6.14 5.18 13.06
CA THR A 165 7.43 4.49 13.03
C THR A 165 8.16 4.80 11.73
N MET A 166 7.48 4.66 10.58
CA MET A 166 8.07 4.92 9.28
C MET A 166 8.56 6.36 9.12
N SER A 167 7.86 7.35 9.66
CA SER A 167 8.28 8.76 9.60
C SER A 167 9.61 9.04 10.33
N ARG A 168 10.06 8.14 11.21
CA ARG A 168 11.35 8.22 11.91
C ARG A 168 12.42 7.31 11.33
N MET A 169 12.04 6.35 10.49
CA MET A 169 12.94 5.36 9.93
C MET A 169 13.47 5.83 8.57
N THR A 170 14.73 5.49 8.31
CA THR A 170 15.42 5.81 7.06
C THR A 170 15.54 4.60 6.14
N PHE A 171 14.90 3.48 6.48
CA PHE A 171 14.87 2.26 5.66
C PHE A 171 13.50 1.58 5.71
N GLY A 172 13.16 0.85 4.66
CA GLY A 172 11.92 0.10 4.54
C GLY A 172 11.77 -0.53 3.16
N HIS A 173 10.69 -1.26 2.94
CA HIS A 173 10.29 -1.70 1.60
C HIS A 173 9.50 -0.61 0.87
N CYS A 174 9.33 -0.76 -0.45
CA CYS A 174 8.48 0.15 -1.23
C CYS A 174 7.08 0.32 -0.60
N SER A 175 6.49 -0.74 -0.07
CA SER A 175 5.20 -0.66 0.62
C SER A 175 5.23 0.23 1.87
N ASP A 176 6.30 0.20 2.67
CA ASP A 176 6.42 1.07 3.85
C ASP A 176 6.45 2.55 3.45
N TYR A 177 7.22 2.89 2.41
CA TYR A 177 7.30 4.26 1.91
C TYR A 177 6.00 4.74 1.28
N ILE A 178 5.38 3.90 0.47
CA ILE A 178 4.10 4.25 -0.15
C ILE A 178 3.02 4.44 0.93
N ASN A 179 3.02 3.64 1.98
CA ASN A 179 2.12 3.84 3.11
C ASN A 179 2.36 5.16 3.83
N LEU A 180 3.62 5.58 4.01
CA LEU A 180 3.95 6.89 4.55
C LEU A 180 3.46 8.02 3.63
N ILE A 181 3.71 7.93 2.33
CA ILE A 181 3.25 8.90 1.33
C ILE A 181 1.73 9.01 1.36
N VAL A 182 1.01 7.89 1.27
CA VAL A 182 -0.47 7.87 1.29
C VAL A 182 -1.03 8.47 2.58
N ALA A 183 -0.46 8.10 3.74
CA ALA A 183 -0.87 8.67 5.02
C ALA A 183 -0.61 10.18 5.08
N THR A 184 0.53 10.64 4.56
CA THR A 184 0.88 12.07 4.48
C THR A 184 -0.13 12.83 3.64
N TYR A 185 -0.44 12.37 2.43
CA TYR A 185 -1.45 12.99 1.57
C TYR A 185 -2.82 13.02 2.25
N ARG A 186 -3.28 11.90 2.80
CA ARG A 186 -4.56 11.83 3.53
C ARG A 186 -4.59 12.75 4.74
N SER A 187 -3.45 12.96 5.41
CA SER A 187 -3.37 13.84 6.59
C SER A 187 -3.60 15.31 6.27
N VAL A 188 -3.44 15.69 5.02
CA VAL A 188 -3.65 17.06 4.51
C VAL A 188 -4.85 17.18 3.57
N GLY A 189 -5.67 16.14 3.49
CA GLY A 189 -6.93 16.16 2.74
C GLY A 189 -6.83 15.73 1.28
N ILE A 190 -5.72 15.14 0.84
CA ILE A 190 -5.56 14.64 -0.53
C ILE A 190 -5.91 13.15 -0.56
N PRO A 191 -6.99 12.75 -1.28
CA PRO A 191 -7.41 11.36 -1.37
C PRO A 191 -6.40 10.54 -2.19
N THR A 192 -5.77 9.59 -1.55
CA THR A 192 -4.65 8.82 -2.11
C THR A 192 -4.77 7.36 -1.73
N VAL A 193 -4.40 6.48 -2.64
CA VAL A 193 -4.48 5.03 -2.49
C VAL A 193 -3.18 4.35 -2.87
N VAL A 194 -3.05 3.12 -2.43
CA VAL A 194 -1.98 2.20 -2.82
C VAL A 194 -2.45 1.35 -3.98
N ASP A 195 -1.74 1.43 -5.10
CA ASP A 195 -1.85 0.49 -6.20
C ASP A 195 -0.60 -0.40 -6.24
N TYR A 196 -0.77 -1.65 -6.64
CA TYR A 196 0.35 -2.58 -6.67
C TYR A 196 0.18 -3.68 -7.72
N THR A 197 1.30 -4.24 -8.14
CA THR A 197 1.33 -5.50 -8.88
C THR A 197 1.94 -6.60 -8.01
N PRO A 198 1.27 -7.76 -7.86
CA PRO A 198 1.85 -8.85 -7.07
C PRO A 198 3.11 -9.42 -7.72
N TYR A 199 3.12 -9.51 -9.04
CA TYR A 199 4.27 -10.04 -9.80
C TYR A 199 4.34 -9.44 -11.19
N TYR A 200 5.53 -8.98 -11.58
CA TYR A 200 5.85 -8.71 -12.97
C TYR A 200 6.07 -10.02 -13.72
N GLY A 201 5.68 -10.07 -15.00
CA GLY A 201 5.96 -11.23 -15.84
C GLY A 201 7.47 -11.46 -16.10
N ARG A 202 8.27 -10.41 -16.03
CA ARG A 202 9.71 -10.42 -16.31
C ARG A 202 10.58 -10.27 -15.06
N PHE A 203 10.15 -9.52 -14.08
CA PHE A 203 10.89 -9.30 -12.84
C PHE A 203 10.48 -10.30 -11.76
N ARG A 204 11.46 -10.62 -10.90
CA ARG A 204 11.30 -11.58 -9.80
C ARG A 204 10.55 -11.04 -8.58
N ALA A 205 9.87 -9.90 -8.71
CA ALA A 205 9.20 -9.22 -7.60
C ALA A 205 7.92 -8.55 -8.07
N GLY A 206 7.08 -8.16 -7.12
CA GLY A 206 6.02 -7.19 -7.29
C GLY A 206 6.52 -5.76 -7.11
N HIS A 207 5.60 -4.80 -7.23
CA HIS A 207 5.87 -3.39 -6.97
C HIS A 207 4.63 -2.71 -6.41
N THR A 208 4.84 -1.63 -5.65
CA THR A 208 3.80 -0.84 -5.00
C THR A 208 4.04 0.63 -5.31
N TRP A 209 2.98 1.35 -5.65
CA TRP A 209 3.01 2.80 -5.89
C TRP A 209 1.72 3.44 -5.37
N HIS A 210 1.65 4.76 -5.40
CA HIS A 210 0.44 5.49 -5.01
C HIS A 210 -0.23 6.18 -6.18
N THR A 211 -1.53 6.41 -6.05
CA THR A 211 -2.36 7.12 -7.02
C THR A 211 -3.25 8.11 -6.28
N VAL A 212 -3.43 9.28 -6.83
CA VAL A 212 -4.20 10.38 -6.23
C VAL A 212 -5.51 10.57 -6.99
N LEU A 213 -6.61 10.73 -6.27
CA LEU A 213 -7.88 11.13 -6.86
C LEU A 213 -7.96 12.65 -6.92
N THR A 214 -8.04 13.18 -8.13
CA THR A 214 -8.20 14.62 -8.42
C THR A 214 -9.57 14.90 -9.00
N ASP A 215 -9.91 16.16 -9.24
CA ASP A 215 -11.09 16.58 -9.99
C ASP A 215 -11.12 16.07 -11.44
N ARG A 216 -9.96 15.60 -11.94
CA ARG A 216 -9.80 14.98 -13.27
C ARG A 216 -9.72 13.44 -13.21
N GLY A 217 -10.07 12.85 -12.08
CA GLY A 217 -9.98 11.43 -11.83
C GLY A 217 -8.61 10.98 -11.26
N TRP A 218 -8.34 9.70 -11.33
CA TRP A 218 -7.12 9.09 -10.79
C TRP A 218 -5.89 9.48 -11.59
N GLN A 219 -4.87 9.99 -10.90
CA GLN A 219 -3.61 10.45 -11.48
C GLN A 219 -2.42 9.78 -10.79
N LEU A 220 -1.37 9.52 -11.56
CA LEU A 220 -0.05 9.16 -11.05
C LEU A 220 0.73 10.46 -10.81
N PRO A 221 0.97 10.88 -9.57
CA PRO A 221 1.48 12.22 -9.30
C PRO A 221 2.96 12.40 -9.60
N SER A 222 3.75 11.33 -9.62
CA SER A 222 5.21 11.41 -9.62
C SER A 222 5.88 10.80 -10.85
N ALA A 223 6.84 11.53 -11.41
CA ALA A 223 7.78 10.99 -12.39
C ALA A 223 8.72 9.91 -11.80
N TRP A 224 8.91 9.89 -10.49
CA TRP A 224 9.77 8.93 -9.82
C TRP A 224 9.12 7.54 -9.76
N ASP A 225 7.86 7.48 -9.38
CA ASP A 225 7.09 6.23 -9.40
C ASP A 225 6.80 5.77 -10.82
N LEU A 226 6.55 6.71 -11.74
CA LEU A 226 6.29 6.40 -13.14
C LEU A 226 7.44 5.63 -13.81
N SER A 227 8.69 5.82 -13.36
CA SER A 227 9.84 5.09 -13.92
C SER A 227 9.79 3.60 -13.64
N THR A 228 9.06 3.18 -12.62
CA THR A 228 8.93 1.80 -12.17
C THR A 228 7.60 1.17 -12.52
N VAL A 229 6.60 1.97 -12.91
CA VAL A 229 5.29 1.47 -13.36
C VAL A 229 5.40 0.87 -14.75
N PRO A 230 4.90 -0.35 -14.99
CA PRO A 230 4.94 -1.00 -16.30
C PRO A 230 4.27 -0.15 -17.38
N GLY A 231 4.79 -0.22 -18.60
CA GLY A 231 4.26 0.55 -19.75
C GLY A 231 4.67 2.01 -19.79
N HIS A 232 5.37 2.53 -18.78
CA HIS A 232 5.98 3.86 -18.84
C HIS A 232 7.18 3.87 -19.81
N LYS A 233 7.59 5.08 -20.25
CA LYS A 233 8.66 5.26 -21.25
C LYS A 233 10.00 4.56 -20.94
N PHE A 234 10.27 4.21 -19.67
CA PHE A 234 11.45 3.44 -19.28
C PHE A 234 11.28 1.92 -19.50
N PHE A 235 10.02 1.45 -19.60
CA PHE A 235 9.71 0.06 -19.87
C PHE A 235 8.66 -0.08 -20.99
N PRO A 236 8.88 0.53 -22.18
CA PRO A 236 7.84 0.65 -23.22
C PRO A 236 7.46 -0.68 -23.87
N TYR A 237 8.31 -1.70 -23.74
CA TYR A 237 8.09 -3.04 -24.30
C TYR A 237 7.57 -4.06 -23.27
N GLU A 238 7.39 -3.65 -22.03
CA GLU A 238 6.90 -4.55 -20.99
C GLU A 238 5.38 -4.64 -21.03
N ARG A 239 4.87 -5.87 -20.96
CA ARG A 239 3.43 -6.08 -20.81
C ARG A 239 3.01 -5.71 -19.41
N PHE A 240 1.89 -5.00 -19.28
CA PHE A 240 1.29 -4.69 -17.99
C PHE A 240 0.92 -5.98 -17.25
N PRO A 241 1.33 -6.14 -16.00
CA PRO A 241 0.84 -7.20 -15.12
C PRO A 241 -0.57 -6.86 -14.62
N LYS A 242 -1.15 -7.76 -13.82
CA LYS A 242 -2.32 -7.43 -12.99
C LYS A 242 -1.98 -6.32 -12.02
N VAL A 243 -2.88 -5.35 -11.89
CA VAL A 243 -2.77 -4.23 -10.96
C VAL A 243 -3.97 -4.25 -10.01
N TYR A 244 -3.69 -4.21 -8.72
CA TYR A 244 -4.69 -4.15 -7.67
C TYR A 244 -4.58 -2.85 -6.90
N ARG A 245 -5.74 -2.31 -6.49
CA ARG A 245 -5.86 -1.15 -5.61
C ARG A 245 -6.26 -1.61 -4.22
N LYS A 246 -5.53 -1.16 -3.20
CA LYS A 246 -5.94 -1.37 -1.82
C LYS A 246 -7.18 -0.56 -1.50
N THR A 247 -8.15 -1.21 -0.87
CA THR A 247 -9.40 -0.60 -0.42
C THR A 247 -9.50 -0.68 1.11
N PHE A 248 -10.31 0.19 1.70
CA PHE A 248 -10.67 0.05 3.11
C PHE A 248 -11.85 -0.91 3.27
N ALA A 249 -12.82 -0.81 2.38
CA ALA A 249 -13.94 -1.74 2.36
C ALA A 249 -13.51 -3.14 1.91
N ILE A 250 -14.16 -4.15 2.51
CA ILE A 250 -14.02 -5.54 2.06
C ILE A 250 -14.66 -5.67 0.67
N ASN A 251 -13.94 -6.26 -0.26
CA ASN A 251 -14.46 -6.63 -1.58
C ASN A 251 -15.42 -7.82 -1.44
N PRO A 252 -16.72 -7.66 -1.75
CA PRO A 252 -17.69 -8.74 -1.62
C PRO A 252 -17.36 -9.98 -2.46
N LYS A 253 -16.78 -9.79 -3.66
CA LYS A 253 -16.38 -10.91 -4.54
C LYS A 253 -15.23 -11.71 -3.92
N ARG A 254 -14.26 -11.03 -3.25
CA ARG A 254 -13.17 -11.70 -2.53
C ARG A 254 -13.69 -12.47 -1.30
N LEU A 255 -14.70 -11.92 -0.63
CA LEU A 255 -15.33 -12.58 0.51
C LEU A 255 -16.11 -13.82 0.09
N GLU A 256 -16.92 -13.72 -0.97
CA GLU A 256 -17.64 -14.86 -1.58
C GLU A 256 -16.66 -15.95 -2.00
N TYR A 257 -15.63 -15.59 -2.78
CA TYR A 257 -14.59 -16.54 -3.20
C TYR A 257 -13.96 -17.27 -2.00
N ARG A 258 -13.61 -16.56 -0.93
CA ARG A 258 -12.99 -17.15 0.26
C ARG A 258 -13.93 -18.13 0.99
N GLY A 259 -15.23 -17.88 0.95
CA GLY A 259 -16.26 -18.76 1.53
C GLY A 259 -16.58 -20.00 0.69
N ASP A 260 -16.55 -19.86 -0.62
CA ASP A 260 -17.04 -20.87 -1.57
C ASP A 260 -15.93 -21.77 -2.11
N ALA A 261 -14.70 -21.27 -2.24
CA ALA A 261 -13.59 -22.04 -2.79
C ALA A 261 -13.18 -23.17 -1.86
N LYS A 262 -13.03 -24.37 -2.40
CA LYS A 262 -12.60 -25.55 -1.64
C LYS A 262 -11.19 -25.40 -1.06
N TYR A 263 -10.29 -24.77 -1.82
CA TYR A 263 -8.91 -24.49 -1.43
C TYR A 263 -8.57 -23.04 -1.78
N PRO A 264 -9.08 -22.04 -1.03
CA PRO A 264 -8.92 -20.65 -1.40
C PRO A 264 -7.45 -20.20 -1.32
N TYR A 265 -6.95 -19.62 -2.40
CA TYR A 265 -5.70 -18.87 -2.34
C TYR A 265 -5.90 -17.65 -1.44
N PRO A 266 -4.91 -17.27 -0.60
CA PRO A 266 -5.08 -16.22 0.41
C PRO A 266 -4.99 -14.80 -0.17
N PHE A 267 -5.83 -14.48 -1.17
CA PHE A 267 -5.96 -13.11 -1.64
C PHE A 267 -6.40 -12.17 -0.53
N PRO A 268 -5.87 -10.93 -0.47
CA PRO A 268 -6.38 -9.90 0.43
C PRO A 268 -7.88 -9.66 0.24
N LEU A 269 -8.59 -9.36 1.34
CA LEU A 269 -10.03 -9.04 1.26
C LEU A 269 -10.28 -7.59 0.85
N CYS A 270 -9.36 -6.70 1.20
CA CYS A 270 -9.48 -5.26 1.00
C CYS A 270 -8.68 -4.82 -0.24
N GLU A 271 -9.11 -5.28 -1.41
CA GLU A 271 -8.52 -4.90 -2.69
C GLU A 271 -9.51 -5.06 -3.85
N THR A 272 -9.27 -4.32 -4.91
CA THR A 272 -10.00 -4.44 -6.18
C THR A 272 -9.05 -4.45 -7.36
N ASP A 273 -9.39 -5.18 -8.41
CA ASP A 273 -8.65 -5.15 -9.68
C ASP A 273 -8.90 -3.81 -10.38
N VAL A 274 -7.81 -3.12 -10.72
CA VAL A 274 -7.82 -1.85 -11.45
C VAL A 274 -6.96 -1.91 -12.72
N THR A 275 -6.64 -3.11 -13.20
CA THR A 275 -5.78 -3.31 -14.37
C THR A 275 -6.29 -2.52 -15.59
N GLU A 276 -7.60 -2.44 -15.78
CA GLU A 276 -8.23 -1.67 -16.86
C GLU A 276 -7.95 -0.17 -16.83
N LYS A 277 -7.57 0.39 -15.65
CA LYS A 277 -7.21 1.80 -15.50
C LYS A 277 -5.80 2.10 -16.03
N TYR A 278 -5.00 1.07 -16.18
CA TYR A 278 -3.60 1.16 -16.62
C TYR A 278 -3.38 0.71 -18.05
N THR A 279 -4.16 -0.27 -18.52
CA THR A 279 -4.00 -0.84 -19.86
C THR A 279 -5.33 -1.42 -20.37
N ARG A 280 -5.35 -1.69 -21.67
CA ARG A 280 -6.47 -2.44 -22.27
C ARG A 280 -6.45 -3.86 -21.75
N THR A 281 -7.59 -4.34 -21.29
CA THR A 281 -7.82 -5.71 -20.82
C THR A 281 -8.80 -6.43 -21.75
N SER A 282 -8.83 -7.75 -21.63
CA SER A 282 -9.80 -8.60 -22.34
C SER A 282 -10.15 -9.76 -21.42
N ASP A 283 -11.43 -10.12 -21.41
CA ASP A 283 -11.87 -11.35 -20.78
C ASP A 283 -11.34 -12.56 -21.55
N ILE A 284 -10.95 -13.58 -20.82
CA ILE A 284 -10.38 -14.81 -21.40
C ILE A 284 -11.28 -15.99 -21.05
N THR A 285 -11.74 -16.71 -22.09
CA THR A 285 -12.45 -17.98 -21.94
C THR A 285 -11.61 -19.12 -22.49
N ILE A 286 -11.31 -20.10 -21.68
CA ILE A 286 -10.47 -21.26 -22.01
C ILE A 286 -11.33 -22.51 -21.96
N LYS A 287 -11.43 -23.25 -23.07
CA LYS A 287 -12.00 -24.61 -23.09
C LYS A 287 -11.01 -25.58 -22.49
N LEU A 288 -11.46 -26.30 -21.47
CA LEU A 288 -10.66 -27.33 -20.81
C LEU A 288 -10.78 -28.64 -21.57
N LYS A 289 -9.69 -29.40 -21.63
CA LYS A 289 -9.76 -30.77 -22.13
C LYS A 289 -10.50 -31.65 -21.12
N PRO A 290 -11.20 -32.70 -21.55
CA PRO A 290 -11.96 -33.56 -20.65
C PRO A 290 -11.16 -34.13 -19.49
N GLU A 291 -9.89 -34.45 -19.72
CA GLU A 291 -8.95 -34.95 -18.70
C GLU A 291 -8.52 -33.85 -17.69
N CYS A 292 -8.75 -32.58 -18.03
CA CYS A 292 -8.45 -31.42 -17.20
C CYS A 292 -9.71 -30.80 -16.59
N ALA A 293 -10.86 -31.45 -16.67
CA ALA A 293 -12.11 -30.94 -16.13
C ALA A 293 -11.99 -30.65 -14.62
N LEU A 294 -12.30 -29.43 -14.22
CA LEU A 294 -12.22 -28.98 -12.84
C LEU A 294 -13.52 -29.33 -12.09
N LYS A 295 -13.37 -29.77 -10.85
CA LYS A 295 -14.50 -30.06 -9.94
C LYS A 295 -14.80 -28.88 -9.00
N ASP A 296 -13.97 -27.86 -9.00
CA ASP A 296 -14.14 -26.65 -8.19
C ASP A 296 -14.83 -25.56 -9.01
N LYS A 297 -15.57 -24.68 -8.37
CA LYS A 297 -16.17 -23.46 -8.96
C LYS A 297 -15.11 -22.47 -9.44
N TYR A 298 -13.92 -22.52 -8.88
CA TYR A 298 -12.85 -21.56 -9.12
C TYR A 298 -11.63 -22.19 -9.78
N CYS A 299 -10.98 -21.39 -10.60
CA CYS A 299 -9.70 -21.70 -11.26
C CYS A 299 -8.76 -20.50 -11.11
N TYR A 300 -7.48 -20.71 -11.36
CA TYR A 300 -6.44 -19.72 -11.07
C TYR A 300 -5.64 -19.38 -12.31
N ILE A 301 -5.31 -18.09 -12.45
CA ILE A 301 -4.29 -17.63 -13.40
C ILE A 301 -3.01 -17.35 -12.64
N ALA A 302 -1.90 -17.85 -13.16
CA ALA A 302 -0.60 -17.73 -12.53
C ALA A 302 0.46 -17.26 -13.53
N VAL A 303 1.48 -16.58 -13.01
CA VAL A 303 2.69 -16.22 -13.75
C VAL A 303 3.89 -16.99 -13.18
N PHE A 304 4.86 -17.31 -14.03
CA PHE A 304 6.07 -17.96 -13.56
C PHE A 304 6.95 -16.96 -12.83
N ASN A 305 7.17 -17.20 -11.53
CA ASN A 305 8.02 -16.38 -10.69
C ASN A 305 9.44 -16.92 -10.69
N GLY A 306 10.34 -16.31 -11.47
CA GLY A 306 11.72 -16.73 -11.58
C GLY A 306 12.57 -16.59 -10.31
N ARG A 307 12.07 -15.90 -9.25
CA ARG A 307 12.78 -15.80 -7.96
C ARG A 307 12.73 -17.10 -7.17
N ASN A 308 11.56 -17.73 -7.15
CA ASN A 308 11.30 -18.92 -6.36
C ASN A 308 11.16 -20.17 -7.27
N GLU A 309 11.30 -20.00 -8.59
CA GLU A 309 11.11 -21.05 -9.59
C GLU A 309 9.74 -21.76 -9.51
N ILE A 310 8.71 -21.00 -9.15
CA ILE A 310 7.34 -21.50 -8.98
C ILE A 310 6.34 -20.67 -9.79
N TRP A 311 5.19 -21.26 -10.05
CA TRP A 311 4.02 -20.54 -10.56
C TRP A 311 3.36 -19.77 -9.41
N SER A 312 3.32 -18.45 -9.52
CA SER A 312 2.67 -17.57 -8.55
C SER A 312 1.30 -17.18 -9.04
N VAL A 313 0.28 -17.50 -8.25
CA VAL A 313 -1.11 -17.12 -8.56
C VAL A 313 -1.26 -15.61 -8.45
N VAL A 314 -1.84 -15.02 -9.50
CA VAL A 314 -2.07 -13.56 -9.58
C VAL A 314 -3.54 -13.21 -9.57
N ASP A 315 -4.44 -14.13 -10.00
CA ASP A 315 -5.88 -13.91 -9.97
C ASP A 315 -6.65 -15.23 -10.02
N TYR A 316 -7.97 -15.18 -9.86
CA TYR A 316 -8.87 -16.31 -10.03
C TYR A 316 -10.01 -15.99 -11.00
N GLY A 317 -10.50 -17.03 -11.63
CA GLY A 317 -11.70 -17.02 -12.45
C GLY A 317 -12.70 -18.06 -11.99
N THR A 318 -13.78 -18.19 -12.72
CA THR A 318 -14.81 -19.20 -12.47
C THR A 318 -14.80 -20.30 -13.54
N THR A 319 -15.26 -21.48 -13.19
CA THR A 319 -15.38 -22.60 -14.13
C THR A 319 -16.67 -23.38 -13.93
N ASP A 320 -17.20 -23.90 -15.02
CA ASP A 320 -18.29 -24.88 -15.07
C ASP A 320 -17.78 -26.33 -15.18
N GLY A 321 -16.47 -26.52 -15.05
CA GLY A 321 -15.80 -27.80 -15.22
C GLY A 321 -15.27 -28.07 -16.64
N ALA A 322 -15.86 -27.46 -17.66
CA ALA A 322 -15.45 -27.60 -19.05
C ALA A 322 -14.83 -26.32 -19.62
N THR A 323 -15.18 -25.17 -19.02
CA THR A 323 -14.75 -23.85 -19.46
C THR A 323 -14.25 -23.06 -18.26
N ALA A 324 -13.13 -22.35 -18.39
CA ALA A 324 -12.58 -21.43 -17.39
C ALA A 324 -12.70 -19.99 -17.92
N ASN A 325 -13.23 -19.08 -17.10
CA ASN A 325 -13.46 -17.68 -17.44
C ASN A 325 -12.68 -16.78 -16.47
N PHE A 326 -11.91 -15.84 -17.03
CA PHE A 326 -11.07 -14.88 -16.32
C PHE A 326 -11.35 -13.46 -16.77
#